data_c67377ca0d57bafcec8228353f17031c
#
_entry.id   c67377ca0d57bafcec8228353f17031c
#
_cell.length_a   1.000
_cell.length_b   1.000
_cell.length_c   1.000
_cell.angle_alpha   90.00
_cell.angle_beta   90.00
_cell.angle_gamma   90.00
#
_symmetry.space_group_name_H-M   'P 1'
#
loop_
_entity.id
_entity.type
_entity.pdbx_description
1 polymer ?
#
loop_
_entity_poly.entity_id
_entity_poly.type
_entity_poly.pdbx_seq_one_letter_code
_entity_poly.pdbx_strand_id
1 'polypeptide(L)'
;MDPRDVSAVSATLARWASERFGGPVAVSGDPRTIAGGFDSFIHAVDLTGDALPREWRQPLVVRMLPSADRAPQARREAAVQGWSADRGYAAPRALAVLDADDGFDLPTQVMERVPGTTMLDALTAKPWRARRLVDQLARLALRLHALPTDGFPVDGASLVDHRLNLTRHVVGTLDRPRLAAALERAEALADTAMDGPAVVCHGDFHPLNVMVHGDDASVIDWTDAGLGPREADVARTALLFHVARIAASSAVERQALRLAGPWLSKRYLRTYRARSPLDDGRMRVWEVLHGVHGWAQVEMLHAGGFDGASSAEAASIPVEVGEFLEALVEHRLA
;
A
#
# COMPACT_ATOMS: atom_id res chain seq x y z
N MET A 1 -7.13 18.74 -17.18
CA MET A 1 -8.23 17.73 -17.12
C MET A 1 -8.59 17.48 -15.66
N ASP A 2 -9.89 17.50 -15.29
CA ASP A 2 -10.28 17.13 -13.90
C ASP A 2 -10.02 15.64 -13.68
N PRO A 3 -9.15 15.25 -12.72
CA PRO A 3 -8.85 13.85 -12.44
C PRO A 3 -10.04 13.06 -11.86
N ARG A 4 -11.12 13.76 -11.47
CA ARG A 4 -12.38 13.13 -11.02
C ARG A 4 -13.32 12.78 -12.16
N ASP A 5 -13.13 13.38 -13.33
CA ASP A 5 -13.95 13.10 -14.52
C ASP A 5 -13.45 11.82 -15.22
N VAL A 6 -14.03 10.71 -14.84
CA VAL A 6 -13.69 9.40 -15.41
C VAL A 6 -13.88 9.35 -16.93
N SER A 7 -14.83 10.09 -17.48
CA SER A 7 -15.08 10.12 -18.92
C SER A 7 -13.96 10.85 -19.66
N ALA A 8 -13.51 12.01 -19.13
CA ALA A 8 -12.38 12.74 -19.69
C ALA A 8 -11.08 11.95 -19.60
N VAL A 9 -10.82 11.31 -18.45
CA VAL A 9 -9.64 10.45 -18.23
C VAL A 9 -9.63 9.28 -19.21
N SER A 10 -10.75 8.58 -19.38
CA SER A 10 -10.87 7.42 -20.25
C SER A 10 -10.72 7.80 -21.74
N ALA A 11 -11.33 8.93 -22.14
CA ALA A 11 -11.19 9.44 -23.52
C ALA A 11 -9.73 9.85 -23.83
N THR A 12 -9.04 10.47 -22.88
CA THR A 12 -7.61 10.82 -23.03
C THR A 12 -6.75 9.57 -23.16
N LEU A 13 -7.01 8.52 -22.35
CA LEU A 13 -6.29 7.26 -22.47
C LEU A 13 -6.54 6.58 -23.84
N ALA A 14 -7.77 6.56 -24.32
CA ALA A 14 -8.09 5.97 -25.63
C ALA A 14 -7.41 6.73 -26.78
N ARG A 15 -7.35 8.07 -26.73
CA ARG A 15 -6.63 8.89 -27.69
C ARG A 15 -5.13 8.59 -27.67
N TRP A 16 -4.50 8.63 -26.49
CA TRP A 16 -3.09 8.28 -26.32
C TRP A 16 -2.79 6.88 -26.85
N ALA A 17 -3.62 5.89 -26.52
CA ALA A 17 -3.46 4.52 -26.99
C ALA A 17 -3.60 4.41 -28.52
N SER A 18 -4.51 5.20 -29.14
CA SER A 18 -4.66 5.24 -30.60
C SER A 18 -3.39 5.76 -31.29
N GLU A 19 -2.80 6.82 -30.77
CA GLU A 19 -1.54 7.40 -31.24
C GLU A 19 -0.37 6.45 -31.03
N ARG A 20 -0.28 5.88 -29.82
CA ARG A 20 0.82 5.01 -29.39
C ARG A 20 0.89 3.70 -30.17
N PHE A 21 -0.25 3.11 -30.50
CA PHE A 21 -0.34 1.80 -31.15
C PHE A 21 -0.70 1.89 -32.66
N GLY A 22 -0.90 3.09 -33.18
CA GLY A 22 -1.05 3.33 -34.64
C GLY A 22 -2.38 2.87 -35.21
N GLY A 23 -3.46 2.88 -34.41
CA GLY A 23 -4.80 2.52 -34.92
C GLY A 23 -5.91 2.94 -33.94
N PRO A 24 -7.16 2.92 -34.38
CA PRO A 24 -8.28 3.41 -33.60
C PRO A 24 -8.47 2.54 -32.31
N VAL A 25 -8.48 3.23 -31.16
CA VAL A 25 -8.78 2.66 -29.85
C VAL A 25 -9.96 3.42 -29.25
N ALA A 26 -10.91 2.71 -28.70
CA ALA A 26 -12.08 3.28 -28.04
C ALA A 26 -12.22 2.73 -26.60
N VAL A 27 -12.89 3.51 -25.77
CA VAL A 27 -13.34 3.03 -24.45
C VAL A 27 -14.44 2.00 -24.66
N SER A 28 -14.36 0.87 -23.99
CA SER A 28 -15.41 -0.16 -24.00
C SER A 28 -16.04 -0.29 -22.62
N GLY A 29 -17.34 -0.64 -22.61
CA GLY A 29 -18.09 -0.76 -21.36
C GLY A 29 -18.36 0.57 -20.68
N ASP A 30 -18.49 0.52 -19.35
CA ASP A 30 -18.81 1.69 -18.50
C ASP A 30 -17.61 2.00 -17.58
N PRO A 31 -16.80 3.02 -17.90
CA PRO A 31 -15.68 3.42 -17.06
C PRO A 31 -16.21 3.99 -15.74
N ARG A 32 -15.57 3.64 -14.64
CA ARG A 32 -16.01 4.07 -13.31
C ARG A 32 -14.86 4.41 -12.38
N THR A 33 -15.12 5.35 -11.47
CA THR A 33 -14.22 5.62 -10.36
C THR A 33 -14.25 4.46 -9.38
N ILE A 34 -13.07 4.06 -8.90
CA ILE A 34 -12.89 3.09 -7.82
C ILE A 34 -12.66 3.88 -6.53
N ALA A 35 -13.52 3.66 -5.53
CA ALA A 35 -13.31 4.23 -4.20
C ALA A 35 -12.13 3.57 -3.48
N GLY A 36 -11.41 4.31 -2.62
CA GLY A 36 -10.39 3.76 -1.74
C GLY A 36 -8.94 4.19 -2.00
N GLY A 37 -8.71 5.22 -2.81
CA GLY A 37 -7.38 5.85 -2.91
C GLY A 37 -7.26 7.02 -1.93
N PHE A 38 -6.54 6.87 -0.82
CA PHE A 38 -6.31 7.98 0.12
C PHE A 38 -5.53 9.13 -0.52
N ASP A 39 -4.70 8.85 -1.51
CA ASP A 39 -3.71 9.76 -2.06
C ASP A 39 -3.63 9.67 -3.60
N SER A 40 -4.74 9.30 -4.26
CA SER A 40 -4.79 9.18 -5.72
C SER A 40 -6.23 9.07 -6.23
N PHE A 41 -6.42 9.40 -7.51
CA PHE A 41 -7.68 9.16 -8.23
C PHE A 41 -7.56 7.85 -8.99
N ILE A 42 -8.50 6.95 -8.80
CA ILE A 42 -8.44 5.60 -9.36
C ILE A 42 -9.68 5.34 -10.21
N HIS A 43 -9.45 4.91 -11.46
CA HIS A 43 -10.51 4.60 -12.40
C HIS A 43 -10.34 3.21 -12.99
N ALA A 44 -11.45 2.49 -13.14
CA ALA A 44 -11.53 1.28 -13.95
C ALA A 44 -11.89 1.66 -15.38
N VAL A 45 -11.08 1.25 -16.32
CA VAL A 45 -11.24 1.55 -17.75
C VAL A 45 -10.99 0.28 -18.56
N ASP A 46 -11.84 0.02 -19.54
CA ASP A 46 -11.64 -1.07 -20.50
C ASP A 46 -11.49 -0.45 -21.90
N LEU A 47 -10.52 -0.92 -22.67
CA LEU A 47 -10.24 -0.43 -24.01
C LEU A 47 -10.51 -1.51 -25.06
N THR A 48 -10.88 -1.07 -26.26
CA THR A 48 -11.06 -1.95 -27.44
C THR A 48 -10.42 -1.33 -28.67
N GLY A 49 -9.84 -2.16 -29.54
CA GLY A 49 -9.19 -1.75 -30.78
C GLY A 49 -8.30 -2.86 -31.31
N ASP A 50 -8.23 -3.01 -32.62
CA ASP A 50 -7.43 -4.08 -33.28
C ASP A 50 -5.92 -3.85 -33.09
N ALA A 51 -5.51 -2.59 -33.01
CA ALA A 51 -4.11 -2.20 -32.78
C ALA A 51 -3.60 -2.44 -31.36
N LEU A 52 -4.50 -2.68 -30.39
CA LEU A 52 -4.08 -2.86 -28.99
C LEU A 52 -3.26 -4.14 -28.81
N PRO A 53 -2.10 -4.08 -28.14
CA PRO A 53 -1.39 -5.26 -27.65
C PRO A 53 -2.28 -6.07 -26.71
N ARG A 54 -1.97 -7.37 -26.58
CA ARG A 54 -2.78 -8.31 -25.78
C ARG A 54 -2.98 -7.86 -24.34
N GLU A 55 -1.91 -7.32 -23.73
CA GLU A 55 -1.89 -6.84 -22.35
C GLU A 55 -2.75 -5.60 -22.11
N TRP A 56 -3.14 -4.87 -23.18
CA TRP A 56 -4.04 -3.72 -23.11
C TRP A 56 -5.51 -4.07 -23.38
N ARG A 57 -5.80 -5.30 -23.81
CA ARG A 57 -7.18 -5.77 -24.09
C ARG A 57 -7.90 -6.36 -22.88
N GLN A 58 -7.28 -6.29 -21.72
CA GLN A 58 -7.85 -6.73 -20.46
C GLN A 58 -8.35 -5.53 -19.64
N PRO A 59 -9.13 -5.77 -18.58
CA PRO A 59 -9.52 -4.70 -17.67
C PRO A 59 -8.32 -3.94 -17.11
N LEU A 60 -8.41 -2.60 -17.10
CA LEU A 60 -7.33 -1.71 -16.68
C LEU A 60 -7.73 -0.91 -15.43
N VAL A 61 -6.72 -0.50 -14.68
CA VAL A 61 -6.78 0.56 -13.68
C VAL A 61 -5.94 1.73 -14.17
N VAL A 62 -6.50 2.92 -14.11
CA VAL A 62 -5.83 4.20 -14.30
C VAL A 62 -5.74 4.87 -12.95
N ARG A 63 -4.53 5.03 -12.42
CA ARG A 63 -4.27 5.69 -11.13
C ARG A 63 -3.51 6.98 -11.37
N MET A 64 -4.11 8.11 -10.98
CA MET A 64 -3.52 9.43 -11.10
C MET A 64 -3.07 9.92 -9.74
N LEU A 65 -1.80 10.32 -9.61
CA LEU A 65 -1.27 10.91 -8.38
C LEU A 65 -1.69 12.38 -8.27
N PRO A 66 -1.84 12.94 -7.05
CA PRO A 66 -2.52 14.21 -6.85
C PRO A 66 -1.72 15.44 -7.30
N SER A 67 -0.42 15.30 -7.58
CA SER A 67 0.43 16.44 -7.95
C SER A 67 1.55 16.02 -8.94
N ALA A 68 2.01 16.95 -9.77
CA ALA A 68 2.98 16.73 -10.84
C ALA A 68 4.38 16.35 -10.30
N ASP A 69 4.76 16.84 -9.13
CA ASP A 69 6.03 16.53 -8.46
C ASP A 69 6.14 15.05 -8.03
N ARG A 70 5.03 14.31 -8.02
CA ARG A 70 5.02 12.86 -7.74
C ARG A 70 5.34 11.97 -8.95
N ALA A 71 5.74 12.53 -10.08
CA ALA A 71 6.16 11.74 -11.25
C ALA A 71 7.30 10.75 -10.96
N PRO A 72 8.34 11.08 -10.18
CA PRO A 72 9.36 10.11 -9.78
C PRO A 72 8.79 8.94 -8.96
N GLN A 73 7.83 9.21 -8.06
CA GLN A 73 7.13 8.19 -7.29
C GLN A 73 6.36 7.23 -8.21
N ALA A 74 5.59 7.75 -9.16
CA ALA A 74 4.84 6.94 -10.12
C ALA A 74 5.75 5.98 -10.91
N ARG A 75 6.89 6.50 -11.41
CA ARG A 75 7.86 5.70 -12.17
C ARG A 75 8.50 4.62 -11.29
N ARG A 76 8.90 4.97 -10.07
CA ARG A 76 9.49 4.04 -9.11
C ARG A 76 8.52 2.90 -8.77
N GLU A 77 7.29 3.22 -8.44
CA GLU A 77 6.24 2.25 -8.10
C GLU A 77 5.98 1.30 -9.27
N ALA A 78 5.77 1.84 -10.49
CA ALA A 78 5.56 1.04 -11.68
C ALA A 78 6.75 0.11 -11.99
N ALA A 79 7.99 0.59 -11.78
CA ALA A 79 9.20 -0.21 -11.97
C ALA A 79 9.27 -1.38 -10.99
N VAL A 80 9.01 -1.14 -9.68
CA VAL A 80 9.02 -2.19 -8.64
C VAL A 80 7.90 -3.20 -8.87
N GLN A 81 6.70 -2.72 -9.17
CA GLN A 81 5.55 -3.57 -9.44
C GLN A 81 5.79 -4.46 -10.67
N GLY A 82 6.27 -3.88 -11.78
CA GLY A 82 6.62 -4.61 -13.00
C GLY A 82 7.74 -5.63 -12.77
N TRP A 83 8.81 -5.23 -12.08
CA TRP A 83 9.92 -6.11 -11.71
C TRP A 83 9.46 -7.33 -10.89
N SER A 84 8.55 -7.11 -9.95
CA SER A 84 7.97 -8.16 -9.12
C SER A 84 7.09 -9.12 -9.95
N ALA A 85 6.22 -8.57 -10.82
CA ALA A 85 5.35 -9.35 -11.70
C ALA A 85 6.16 -10.20 -12.69
N ASP A 86 7.24 -9.67 -13.26
CA ASP A 86 8.13 -10.39 -14.19
C ASP A 86 8.88 -11.56 -13.55
N ARG A 87 9.03 -11.53 -12.21
CA ARG A 87 9.57 -12.65 -11.42
C ARG A 87 8.51 -13.62 -10.92
N GLY A 88 7.27 -13.52 -11.45
CA GLY A 88 6.16 -14.41 -11.11
C GLY A 88 5.57 -14.15 -9.72
N TYR A 89 5.85 -12.98 -9.13
CA TYR A 89 5.14 -12.57 -7.93
C TYR A 89 3.71 -12.12 -8.29
N ALA A 90 2.80 -12.30 -7.34
CA ALA A 90 1.39 -11.95 -7.50
C ALA A 90 1.17 -10.43 -7.41
N ALA A 91 1.67 -9.69 -8.38
CA ALA A 91 1.48 -8.26 -8.54
C ALA A 91 0.81 -7.97 -9.91
N PRO A 92 -0.06 -6.97 -10.04
CA PRO A 92 -0.59 -6.56 -11.35
C PRO A 92 0.55 -6.00 -12.21
N ARG A 93 0.50 -6.19 -13.53
CA ARG A 93 1.49 -5.59 -14.43
C ARG A 93 1.25 -4.11 -14.57
N ALA A 94 2.28 -3.29 -14.35
CA ALA A 94 2.29 -1.90 -14.77
C ALA A 94 2.54 -1.85 -16.28
N LEU A 95 1.65 -1.18 -17.03
CA LEU A 95 1.68 -1.13 -18.48
C LEU A 95 2.29 0.17 -19.01
N ALA A 96 2.01 1.29 -18.34
CA ALA A 96 2.56 2.59 -18.69
C ALA A 96 2.58 3.53 -17.47
N VAL A 97 3.48 4.50 -17.51
CA VAL A 97 3.43 5.71 -16.70
C VAL A 97 3.36 6.89 -17.65
N LEU A 98 2.31 7.67 -17.55
CA LEU A 98 1.95 8.77 -18.44
C LEU A 98 2.05 10.10 -17.68
N ASP A 99 2.33 11.18 -18.39
CA ASP A 99 2.46 12.52 -17.83
C ASP A 99 1.93 13.61 -18.79
N ALA A 100 2.36 14.84 -18.60
CA ALA A 100 1.89 15.98 -19.39
C ALA A 100 2.16 15.83 -20.90
N ASP A 101 3.27 15.21 -21.29
CA ASP A 101 3.62 14.97 -22.68
C ASP A 101 2.66 13.96 -23.34
N ASP A 102 2.06 13.10 -22.54
CA ASP A 102 1.04 12.12 -22.95
C ASP A 102 -0.40 12.66 -22.87
N GLY A 103 -0.58 13.93 -22.49
CA GLY A 103 -1.86 14.60 -22.33
C GLY A 103 -2.54 14.42 -20.96
N PHE A 104 -1.77 13.98 -19.96
CA PHE A 104 -2.23 13.88 -18.56
C PHE A 104 -1.57 14.95 -17.71
N ASP A 105 -2.37 15.84 -17.10
CA ASP A 105 -1.85 16.92 -16.23
C ASP A 105 -1.19 16.41 -14.96
N LEU A 106 -1.48 15.17 -14.58
CA LEU A 106 -0.98 14.49 -13.39
C LEU A 106 -0.26 13.18 -13.76
N PRO A 107 0.77 12.78 -12.99
CA PRO A 107 1.42 11.49 -13.19
C PRO A 107 0.41 10.36 -13.08
N THR A 108 0.30 9.57 -14.14
CA THR A 108 -0.75 8.57 -14.33
C THR A 108 -0.13 7.21 -14.57
N GLN A 109 -0.45 6.25 -13.73
CA GLN A 109 -0.10 4.85 -13.93
C GLN A 109 -1.26 4.11 -14.60
N VAL A 110 -0.95 3.33 -15.62
CA VAL A 110 -1.90 2.38 -16.22
C VAL A 110 -1.42 0.96 -15.93
N MET A 111 -2.28 0.15 -15.35
CA MET A 111 -1.95 -1.21 -14.94
C MET A 111 -3.12 -2.17 -15.13
N GLU A 112 -2.83 -3.46 -15.06
CA GLU A 112 -3.84 -4.51 -15.03
C GLU A 112 -4.80 -4.33 -13.85
N ARG A 113 -6.10 -4.46 -14.09
CA ARG A 113 -7.11 -4.51 -13.02
C ARG A 113 -7.25 -5.94 -12.52
N VAL A 114 -6.73 -6.21 -11.34
CA VAL A 114 -6.93 -7.50 -10.69
C VAL A 114 -8.38 -7.67 -10.23
N PRO A 115 -8.97 -8.86 -10.42
CA PRO A 115 -10.34 -9.13 -10.00
C PRO A 115 -10.44 -9.34 -8.49
N GLY A 116 -11.68 -9.25 -7.98
CA GLY A 116 -12.00 -9.59 -6.59
C GLY A 116 -12.23 -8.39 -5.67
N THR A 117 -12.06 -8.63 -4.39
CA THR A 117 -12.22 -7.64 -3.30
C THR A 117 -10.96 -7.62 -2.45
N THR A 118 -10.80 -6.61 -1.59
CA THR A 118 -9.68 -6.62 -0.65
C THR A 118 -9.77 -7.82 0.29
N MET A 119 -8.63 -8.30 0.76
CA MET A 119 -8.61 -9.40 1.74
C MET A 119 -9.30 -8.96 3.06
N LEU A 120 -9.28 -7.67 3.40
CA LEU A 120 -10.01 -7.16 4.56
C LEU A 120 -11.51 -7.31 4.38
N ASP A 121 -12.06 -6.92 3.21
CA ASP A 121 -13.48 -7.11 2.90
C ASP A 121 -13.86 -8.59 2.92
N ALA A 122 -13.00 -9.44 2.35
CA ALA A 122 -13.23 -10.89 2.37
C ALA A 122 -13.21 -11.48 3.79
N LEU A 123 -12.33 -10.97 4.69
CA LEU A 123 -12.28 -11.35 6.10
C LEU A 123 -13.56 -10.93 6.84
N THR A 124 -14.04 -9.72 6.57
CA THR A 124 -15.26 -9.17 7.18
C THR A 124 -16.51 -9.90 6.68
N ALA A 125 -16.63 -10.09 5.37
CA ALA A 125 -17.79 -10.74 4.76
C ALA A 125 -17.88 -12.25 5.06
N LYS A 126 -16.73 -12.93 5.24
CA LYS A 126 -16.65 -14.39 5.42
C LYS A 126 -15.67 -14.77 6.54
N PRO A 127 -15.97 -14.45 7.82
CA PRO A 127 -15.04 -14.64 8.94
C PRO A 127 -14.64 -16.12 9.16
N TRP A 128 -15.45 -17.09 8.72
CA TRP A 128 -15.07 -18.52 8.74
C TRP A 128 -13.90 -18.86 7.82
N ARG A 129 -13.58 -18.02 6.83
CA ARG A 129 -12.38 -18.14 5.97
C ARG A 129 -11.14 -17.48 6.58
N ALA A 130 -11.24 -16.80 7.71
CA ALA A 130 -10.16 -16.00 8.29
C ALA A 130 -8.84 -16.78 8.43
N ARG A 131 -8.92 -18.03 8.91
CA ARG A 131 -7.74 -18.90 9.02
C ARG A 131 -7.02 -19.07 7.67
N ARG A 132 -7.77 -19.35 6.61
CA ARG A 132 -7.22 -19.58 5.27
C ARG A 132 -6.63 -18.30 4.69
N LEU A 133 -7.35 -17.17 4.82
CA LEU A 133 -6.93 -15.87 4.30
C LEU A 133 -5.65 -15.37 4.99
N VAL A 134 -5.56 -15.50 6.32
CA VAL A 134 -4.35 -15.10 7.06
C VAL A 134 -3.15 -16.02 6.73
N ASP A 135 -3.38 -17.32 6.55
CA ASP A 135 -2.34 -18.23 6.08
C ASP A 135 -1.89 -17.89 4.65
N GLN A 136 -2.81 -17.44 3.78
CA GLN A 136 -2.51 -16.96 2.43
C GLN A 136 -1.69 -15.67 2.48
N LEU A 137 -2.06 -14.69 3.34
CA LEU A 137 -1.31 -13.47 3.56
C LEU A 137 0.15 -13.76 3.97
N ALA A 138 0.34 -14.67 4.95
CA ALA A 138 1.68 -15.05 5.38
C ALA A 138 2.49 -15.74 4.27
N ARG A 139 1.84 -16.56 3.43
CA ARG A 139 2.51 -17.18 2.27
C ARG A 139 2.89 -16.18 1.20
N LEU A 140 2.08 -15.15 0.97
CA LEU A 140 2.41 -14.06 0.05
C LEU A 140 3.64 -13.28 0.53
N ALA A 141 3.70 -12.91 1.82
CA ALA A 141 4.87 -12.27 2.40
C ALA A 141 6.13 -13.15 2.27
N LEU A 142 6.03 -14.46 2.58
CA LEU A 142 7.14 -15.40 2.42
C LEU A 142 7.63 -15.50 0.98
N ARG A 143 6.72 -15.49 -0.01
CA ARG A 143 7.08 -15.50 -1.43
C ARG A 143 7.76 -14.21 -1.86
N LEU A 144 7.28 -13.06 -1.37
CA LEU A 144 7.89 -11.76 -1.63
C LEU A 144 9.34 -11.72 -1.12
N HIS A 145 9.53 -12.08 0.15
CA HIS A 145 10.83 -12.08 0.82
C HIS A 145 11.78 -13.18 0.30
N ALA A 146 11.31 -14.08 -0.54
CA ALA A 146 12.13 -15.09 -1.22
C ALA A 146 12.52 -14.69 -2.65
N LEU A 147 12.05 -13.55 -3.17
CA LEU A 147 12.49 -13.04 -4.47
C LEU A 147 13.98 -12.70 -4.44
N PRO A 148 14.74 -13.01 -5.50
CA PRO A 148 16.10 -12.50 -5.65
C PRO A 148 16.10 -10.97 -5.60
N THR A 149 17.11 -10.36 -4.99
CA THR A 149 17.23 -8.91 -4.91
C THR A 149 17.99 -8.29 -6.09
N ASP A 150 18.60 -9.12 -6.91
CA ASP A 150 19.40 -8.67 -8.06
C ASP A 150 18.55 -7.88 -9.06
N GLY A 151 19.04 -6.69 -9.42
CA GLY A 151 18.34 -5.78 -10.34
C GLY A 151 17.04 -5.23 -9.79
N PHE A 152 16.86 -5.17 -8.47
CA PHE A 152 15.73 -4.48 -7.86
C PHE A 152 15.78 -2.99 -8.25
N PRO A 153 14.70 -2.40 -8.81
CA PRO A 153 14.78 -1.11 -9.52
C PRO A 153 14.69 0.11 -8.60
N VAL A 154 15.26 0.01 -7.39
CA VAL A 154 15.31 1.12 -6.44
C VAL A 154 16.74 1.30 -5.96
N ASP A 155 17.35 2.39 -6.41
CA ASP A 155 18.68 2.78 -5.99
C ASP A 155 18.62 3.73 -4.79
N GLY A 156 19.46 3.52 -3.80
CA GLY A 156 19.96 4.49 -2.83
C GLY A 156 19.32 4.46 -1.44
N ALA A 157 18.04 4.75 -1.26
CA ALA A 157 17.48 4.82 0.08
C ALA A 157 17.06 3.45 0.61
N SER A 158 17.52 3.10 1.80
CA SER A 158 17.05 1.92 2.51
C SER A 158 15.56 2.05 2.87
N LEU A 159 14.90 0.93 3.13
CA LEU A 159 13.49 0.95 3.56
C LEU A 159 13.29 1.79 4.84
N VAL A 160 14.26 1.77 5.76
CA VAL A 160 14.19 2.59 6.98
C VAL A 160 14.35 4.07 6.68
N ASP A 161 15.28 4.47 5.80
CA ASP A 161 15.44 5.87 5.39
C ASP A 161 14.17 6.40 4.72
N HIS A 162 13.59 5.59 3.82
CA HIS A 162 12.32 5.94 3.19
C HIS A 162 11.22 6.17 4.24
N ARG A 163 11.05 5.24 5.18
CA ARG A 163 10.05 5.36 6.26
C ARG A 163 10.29 6.57 7.15
N LEU A 164 11.53 6.79 7.57
CA LEU A 164 11.90 7.94 8.40
C LEU A 164 11.72 9.28 7.66
N ASN A 165 12.08 9.36 6.38
CA ASN A 165 11.91 10.58 5.59
C ASN A 165 10.42 10.95 5.45
N LEU A 166 9.55 9.98 5.15
CA LEU A 166 8.10 10.21 5.14
C LEU A 166 7.60 10.69 6.51
N THR A 167 8.07 10.07 7.59
CA THR A 167 7.64 10.43 8.95
C THR A 167 8.12 11.83 9.33
N ARG A 168 9.39 12.18 9.04
CA ARG A 168 9.95 13.53 9.27
C ARG A 168 9.14 14.59 8.53
N HIS A 169 8.80 14.33 7.27
CA HIS A 169 8.00 15.26 6.49
C HIS A 169 6.68 15.56 7.17
N VAL A 170 5.95 14.53 7.59
CA VAL A 170 4.67 14.68 8.28
C VAL A 170 4.84 15.38 9.63
N VAL A 171 5.77 14.92 10.48
CA VAL A 171 6.02 15.50 11.81
C VAL A 171 6.44 16.97 11.71
N GLY A 172 7.24 17.33 10.69
CA GLY A 172 7.67 18.71 10.46
C GLY A 172 6.54 19.69 10.12
N THR A 173 5.38 19.19 9.71
CA THR A 173 4.18 20.02 9.46
C THR A 173 3.27 20.14 10.70
N LEU A 174 3.57 19.41 11.78
CA LEU A 174 2.73 19.32 12.96
C LEU A 174 3.43 19.92 14.20
N ASP A 175 2.69 20.72 14.98
CA ASP A 175 3.15 21.16 16.31
C ASP A 175 2.76 20.11 17.37
N ARG A 176 3.56 19.03 17.45
CA ARG A 176 3.34 17.89 18.34
C ARG A 176 4.65 17.45 19.02
N PRO A 177 5.05 18.10 20.15
CA PRO A 177 6.34 17.85 20.80
C PRO A 177 6.58 16.38 21.20
N ARG A 178 5.54 15.68 21.67
CA ARG A 178 5.65 14.25 22.05
C ARG A 178 5.93 13.36 20.85
N LEU A 179 5.27 13.63 19.71
CA LEU A 179 5.49 12.92 18.46
C LEU A 179 6.91 13.19 17.91
N ALA A 180 7.37 14.45 17.98
CA ALA A 180 8.74 14.80 17.59
C ALA A 180 9.79 14.07 18.42
N ALA A 181 9.63 14.03 19.75
CA ALA A 181 10.51 13.29 20.65
C ALA A 181 10.48 11.77 20.39
N ALA A 182 9.31 11.22 20.03
CA ALA A 182 9.19 9.81 19.66
C ALA A 182 9.91 9.52 18.34
N LEU A 183 9.86 10.44 17.37
CA LEU A 183 10.60 10.32 16.11
C LEU A 183 12.11 10.33 16.34
N GLU A 184 12.66 11.27 17.14
CA GLU A 184 14.08 11.31 17.47
C GLU A 184 14.57 9.98 18.09
N ARG A 185 13.79 9.40 18.99
CA ARG A 185 14.10 8.09 19.58
C ARG A 185 14.01 6.95 18.57
N ALA A 186 13.06 6.99 17.64
CA ALA A 186 12.93 6.02 16.56
C ALA A 186 14.10 6.10 15.57
N GLU A 187 14.58 7.32 15.28
CA GLU A 187 15.77 7.56 14.44
C GLU A 187 17.03 6.94 15.02
N ALA A 188 17.18 6.99 16.34
CA ALA A 188 18.31 6.34 17.02
C ALA A 188 18.32 4.80 16.88
N LEU A 189 17.22 4.20 16.45
CA LEU A 189 17.11 2.76 16.19
C LEU A 189 17.36 2.39 14.71
N ALA A 190 17.61 3.36 13.83
CA ALA A 190 17.70 3.15 12.38
C ALA A 190 18.72 2.08 11.97
N ASP A 191 19.91 2.10 12.56
CA ASP A 191 20.97 1.12 12.29
C ASP A 191 20.51 -0.30 12.66
N THR A 192 19.94 -0.44 13.86
CA THR A 192 19.40 -1.72 14.34
C THR A 192 18.22 -2.21 13.47
N ALA A 193 17.45 -1.27 12.91
CA ALA A 193 16.33 -1.59 12.02
C ALA A 193 16.78 -2.29 10.74
N MET A 194 17.99 -2.00 10.27
CA MET A 194 18.54 -2.53 9.01
C MET A 194 19.47 -3.74 9.21
N ASP A 195 19.75 -4.15 10.42
CA ASP A 195 20.55 -5.34 10.68
C ASP A 195 19.90 -6.59 10.05
N GLY A 196 20.72 -7.41 9.40
CA GLY A 196 20.31 -8.67 8.81
C GLY A 196 20.21 -8.68 7.29
N PRO A 197 19.79 -9.82 6.70
CA PRO A 197 19.69 -9.95 5.25
C PRO A 197 18.61 -9.05 4.67
N ALA A 198 18.96 -8.25 3.67
CA ALA A 198 17.99 -7.50 2.90
C ALA A 198 17.17 -8.42 1.99
N VAL A 199 15.87 -8.25 2.01
CA VAL A 199 14.91 -8.89 1.11
C VAL A 199 14.05 -7.84 0.43
N VAL A 200 13.29 -8.22 -0.59
CA VAL A 200 12.28 -7.34 -1.17
C VAL A 200 11.13 -7.21 -0.21
N CYS A 201 10.88 -6.01 0.28
CA CYS A 201 9.76 -5.66 1.15
C CYS A 201 8.75 -4.82 0.38
N HIS A 202 7.49 -4.99 0.70
CA HIS A 202 6.40 -4.16 0.20
C HIS A 202 6.35 -2.78 0.90
N GLY A 203 6.79 -2.73 2.16
CA GLY A 203 6.78 -1.53 3.00
C GLY A 203 5.42 -1.21 3.63
N ASP A 204 4.32 -1.60 3.01
CA ASP A 204 2.96 -1.44 3.52
C ASP A 204 2.12 -2.72 3.33
N PHE A 205 2.66 -3.87 3.74
CA PHE A 205 2.04 -5.18 3.53
C PHE A 205 0.91 -5.44 4.52
N HIS A 206 -0.34 -5.44 4.03
CA HIS A 206 -1.52 -5.67 4.87
C HIS A 206 -2.76 -6.08 4.06
N PRO A 207 -3.86 -6.56 4.72
CA PRO A 207 -5.03 -7.10 4.03
C PRO A 207 -5.78 -6.13 3.09
N LEU A 208 -5.66 -4.81 3.23
CA LEU A 208 -6.23 -3.84 2.28
C LEU A 208 -5.45 -3.80 0.96
N ASN A 209 -4.14 -4.08 1.00
CA ASN A 209 -3.27 -4.11 -0.17
C ASN A 209 -3.16 -5.50 -0.81
N VAL A 210 -4.06 -6.43 -0.45
CA VAL A 210 -4.16 -7.75 -1.08
C VAL A 210 -5.56 -7.95 -1.63
N MET A 211 -5.66 -8.05 -2.96
CA MET A 211 -6.90 -8.41 -3.65
C MET A 211 -7.06 -9.93 -3.67
N VAL A 212 -8.27 -10.43 -3.42
CA VAL A 212 -8.57 -11.88 -3.42
C VAL A 212 -9.73 -12.18 -4.35
N HIS A 213 -9.55 -13.21 -5.19
CA HIS A 213 -10.56 -13.74 -6.08
C HIS A 213 -10.51 -15.27 -6.04
N GLY A 214 -11.54 -15.89 -5.46
CA GLY A 214 -11.53 -17.34 -5.23
C GLY A 214 -10.39 -17.78 -4.31
N ASP A 215 -9.40 -18.47 -4.88
CA ASP A 215 -8.18 -18.92 -4.21
C ASP A 215 -6.94 -18.11 -4.60
N ASP A 216 -7.09 -17.26 -5.63
CA ASP A 216 -6.03 -16.38 -6.10
C ASP A 216 -5.94 -15.11 -5.25
N ALA A 217 -4.75 -14.54 -5.20
CA ALA A 217 -4.51 -13.26 -4.56
C ALA A 217 -3.42 -12.48 -5.28
N SER A 218 -3.57 -11.15 -5.32
CA SER A 218 -2.60 -10.22 -5.88
C SER A 218 -2.33 -9.09 -4.91
N VAL A 219 -1.08 -8.65 -4.83
CA VAL A 219 -0.62 -7.56 -3.95
C VAL A 219 -0.54 -6.28 -4.78
N ILE A 220 -1.19 -5.24 -4.29
CA ILE A 220 -1.30 -3.92 -4.93
C ILE A 220 -0.65 -2.85 -4.06
N ASP A 221 -0.47 -1.65 -4.60
CA ASP A 221 0.08 -0.46 -3.91
C ASP A 221 1.55 -0.63 -3.46
N TRP A 222 2.45 -0.56 -4.42
CA TRP A 222 3.89 -0.75 -4.24
C TRP A 222 4.65 0.54 -3.91
N THR A 223 3.95 1.57 -3.46
CA THR A 223 4.50 2.92 -3.20
C THR A 223 5.70 2.89 -2.24
N ASP A 224 5.60 2.13 -1.15
CA ASP A 224 6.60 2.07 -0.08
C ASP A 224 7.62 0.93 -0.24
N ALA A 225 7.56 0.18 -1.35
CA ALA A 225 8.40 -0.99 -1.55
C ALA A 225 9.90 -0.64 -1.57
N GLY A 226 10.73 -1.52 -1.03
CA GLY A 226 12.16 -1.31 -0.92
C GLY A 226 12.92 -2.57 -0.50
N LEU A 227 14.24 -2.45 -0.37
CA LEU A 227 15.06 -3.50 0.23
C LEU A 227 15.22 -3.25 1.73
N GLY A 228 14.99 -4.29 2.53
CA GLY A 228 15.11 -4.21 3.98
C GLY A 228 14.97 -5.57 4.65
N PRO A 229 15.04 -5.65 5.97
CA PRO A 229 14.81 -6.89 6.67
C PRO A 229 13.32 -7.28 6.60
N ARG A 230 13.04 -8.57 6.52
CA ARG A 230 11.68 -9.11 6.45
C ARG A 230 10.78 -8.70 7.61
N GLU A 231 11.38 -8.37 8.75
CA GLU A 231 10.71 -7.89 9.93
C GLU A 231 9.93 -6.59 9.68
N ALA A 232 10.33 -5.78 8.71
CA ALA A 232 9.62 -4.56 8.32
C ALA A 232 8.18 -4.85 7.89
N ASP A 233 7.98 -5.70 6.89
CA ASP A 233 6.63 -6.05 6.42
C ASP A 233 5.85 -6.83 7.47
N VAL A 234 6.53 -7.75 8.17
CA VAL A 234 5.86 -8.60 9.15
C VAL A 234 5.36 -7.81 10.36
N ALA A 235 6.15 -6.85 10.84
CA ALA A 235 5.74 -5.96 11.93
C ALA A 235 4.58 -5.04 11.50
N ARG A 236 4.64 -4.50 10.27
CA ARG A 236 3.55 -3.68 9.72
C ARG A 236 2.23 -4.44 9.69
N THR A 237 2.22 -5.65 9.11
CA THR A 237 1.03 -6.50 9.08
C THR A 237 0.51 -6.82 10.47
N ALA A 238 1.38 -7.20 11.39
CA ALA A 238 1.01 -7.55 12.76
C ALA A 238 0.40 -6.36 13.50
N LEU A 239 1.00 -5.16 13.36
CA LEU A 239 0.50 -3.91 13.94
C LEU A 239 -0.90 -3.57 13.42
N LEU A 240 -1.10 -3.64 12.11
CA LEU A 240 -2.37 -3.25 11.50
C LEU A 240 -3.54 -4.18 11.88
N PHE A 241 -3.31 -5.44 12.21
CA PHE A 241 -4.35 -6.29 12.81
C PHE A 241 -4.79 -5.78 14.20
N HIS A 242 -3.92 -5.09 14.93
CA HIS A 242 -4.28 -4.46 16.20
C HIS A 242 -5.00 -3.11 15.99
N VAL A 243 -4.59 -2.34 14.99
CA VAL A 243 -5.22 -1.04 14.64
C VAL A 243 -6.62 -1.23 14.07
N ALA A 244 -6.83 -2.22 13.21
CA ALA A 244 -8.12 -2.48 12.54
C ALA A 244 -9.29 -2.61 13.52
N ARG A 245 -9.06 -3.13 14.72
CA ARG A 245 -10.09 -3.24 15.78
C ARG A 245 -10.59 -1.88 16.29
N ILE A 246 -9.76 -0.84 16.20
CA ILE A 246 -10.06 0.52 16.68
C ILE A 246 -10.71 1.32 15.55
N ALA A 247 -10.23 1.13 14.33
CA ALA A 247 -10.70 1.83 13.12
C ALA A 247 -12.07 1.32 12.60
N ALA A 248 -12.65 0.27 13.19
CA ALA A 248 -13.93 -0.30 12.75
C ALA A 248 -15.10 0.68 12.92
N SER A 249 -15.93 0.78 11.88
CA SER A 249 -17.00 1.76 11.77
C SER A 249 -18.19 1.51 12.69
N SER A 250 -18.45 0.24 13.04
CA SER A 250 -19.59 -0.14 13.89
C SER A 250 -19.15 -0.76 15.22
N ALA A 251 -20.00 -0.65 16.25
CA ALA A 251 -19.76 -1.26 17.56
C ALA A 251 -19.65 -2.80 17.48
N VAL A 252 -20.41 -3.42 16.59
CA VAL A 252 -20.39 -4.87 16.37
C VAL A 252 -19.08 -5.29 15.73
N GLU A 253 -18.63 -4.59 14.71
CA GLU A 253 -17.32 -4.82 14.07
C GLU A 253 -16.18 -4.61 15.05
N ARG A 254 -16.21 -3.51 15.83
CA ARG A 254 -15.21 -3.27 16.87
C ARG A 254 -15.11 -4.42 17.87
N GLN A 255 -16.24 -4.92 18.34
CA GLN A 255 -16.25 -6.04 19.28
C GLN A 255 -15.73 -7.33 18.63
N ALA A 256 -16.11 -7.62 17.39
CA ALA A 256 -15.63 -8.78 16.65
C ALA A 256 -14.10 -8.69 16.41
N LEU A 257 -13.59 -7.54 15.98
CA LEU A 257 -12.17 -7.32 15.73
C LEU A 257 -11.32 -7.22 17.01
N ARG A 258 -11.90 -6.80 18.14
CA ARG A 258 -11.21 -6.88 19.45
C ARG A 258 -10.78 -8.30 19.80
N LEU A 259 -11.62 -9.27 19.49
CA LEU A 259 -11.32 -10.69 19.72
C LEU A 259 -10.48 -11.29 18.58
N ALA A 260 -10.81 -10.95 17.35
CA ALA A 260 -10.17 -11.50 16.17
C ALA A 260 -8.76 -10.92 15.92
N GLY A 261 -8.53 -9.62 16.11
CA GLY A 261 -7.27 -8.95 15.78
C GLY A 261 -6.03 -9.61 16.39
N PRO A 262 -5.97 -9.82 17.72
CA PRO A 262 -4.85 -10.53 18.34
C PRO A 262 -4.68 -11.97 17.84
N TRP A 263 -5.80 -12.66 17.54
CA TRP A 263 -5.75 -14.01 17.00
C TRP A 263 -5.23 -14.00 15.56
N LEU A 264 -5.66 -13.07 14.71
CA LEU A 264 -5.19 -12.90 13.33
C LEU A 264 -3.69 -12.61 13.30
N SER A 265 -3.23 -11.65 14.11
CA SER A 265 -1.81 -11.31 14.24
C SER A 265 -0.99 -12.54 14.70
N LYS A 266 -1.41 -13.22 15.78
CA LYS A 266 -0.74 -14.42 16.28
C LYS A 266 -0.73 -15.55 15.24
N ARG A 267 -1.81 -15.72 14.47
CA ARG A 267 -1.89 -16.72 13.40
C ARG A 267 -0.93 -16.39 12.27
N TYR A 268 -0.90 -15.15 11.82
CA TYR A 268 0.01 -14.65 10.79
C TYR A 268 1.46 -14.89 11.18
N LEU A 269 1.88 -14.40 12.35
CA LEU A 269 3.23 -14.57 12.87
C LEU A 269 3.63 -16.03 13.00
N ARG A 270 2.75 -16.89 13.52
CA ARG A 270 3.01 -18.33 13.64
C ARG A 270 3.21 -18.99 12.27
N THR A 271 2.35 -18.66 11.29
CA THR A 271 2.44 -19.24 9.93
C THR A 271 3.71 -18.79 9.24
N TYR A 272 4.10 -17.52 9.41
CA TYR A 272 5.33 -16.96 8.87
C TYR A 272 6.56 -17.62 9.52
N ARG A 273 6.66 -17.58 10.86
CA ARG A 273 7.80 -18.12 11.64
C ARG A 273 8.04 -19.61 11.43
N ALA A 274 7.01 -20.37 11.09
CA ALA A 274 7.14 -21.79 10.77
C ALA A 274 8.03 -22.08 9.55
N ARG A 275 8.27 -21.06 8.69
CA ARG A 275 9.07 -21.17 7.46
C ARG A 275 10.27 -20.22 7.41
N SER A 276 10.21 -19.12 8.14
CA SER A 276 11.25 -18.09 8.16
C SER A 276 11.36 -17.52 9.56
N PRO A 277 12.52 -17.68 10.23
CA PRO A 277 12.71 -17.11 11.55
C PRO A 277 12.66 -15.58 11.49
N LEU A 278 12.18 -14.99 12.58
CA LEU A 278 12.15 -13.55 12.79
C LEU A 278 12.99 -13.20 14.01
N ASP A 279 13.75 -12.14 13.93
CA ASP A 279 14.44 -11.55 15.06
C ASP A 279 13.47 -10.69 15.89
N ASP A 280 13.32 -11.01 17.16
CA ASP A 280 12.37 -10.30 18.04
C ASP A 280 12.83 -8.88 18.38
N GLY A 281 14.13 -8.61 18.34
CA GLY A 281 14.69 -7.27 18.51
C GLY A 281 14.31 -6.37 17.33
N ARG A 282 14.59 -6.83 16.10
CA ARG A 282 14.19 -6.10 14.88
C ARG A 282 12.68 -5.95 14.75
N MET A 283 11.91 -6.98 15.10
CA MET A 283 10.45 -6.88 15.15
C MET A 283 9.99 -5.70 16.02
N ARG A 284 10.57 -5.55 17.23
CA ARG A 284 10.24 -4.43 18.13
C ARG A 284 10.64 -3.08 17.55
N VAL A 285 11.84 -2.99 16.94
CA VAL A 285 12.29 -1.76 16.29
C VAL A 285 11.33 -1.35 15.17
N TRP A 286 10.95 -2.28 14.31
CA TRP A 286 10.00 -1.99 13.22
C TRP A 286 8.57 -1.70 13.74
N GLU A 287 8.15 -2.29 14.85
CA GLU A 287 6.90 -1.88 15.52
C GLU A 287 6.94 -0.41 15.97
N VAL A 288 8.10 0.06 16.49
CA VAL A 288 8.29 1.47 16.84
C VAL A 288 8.23 2.36 15.61
N LEU A 289 9.00 2.05 14.56
CA LEU A 289 9.06 2.85 13.33
C LEU A 289 7.67 2.97 12.65
N HIS A 290 6.96 1.86 12.54
CA HIS A 290 5.60 1.86 12.01
C HIS A 290 4.59 2.53 12.94
N GLY A 291 4.79 2.41 14.25
CA GLY A 291 3.96 3.07 15.27
C GLY A 291 4.06 4.58 15.20
N VAL A 292 5.28 5.12 15.19
CA VAL A 292 5.53 6.58 15.06
C VAL A 292 4.99 7.11 13.73
N HIS A 293 5.23 6.39 12.63
CA HIS A 293 4.71 6.77 11.34
C HIS A 293 3.18 6.79 11.30
N GLY A 294 2.54 5.74 11.79
CA GLY A 294 1.07 5.67 11.84
C GLY A 294 0.47 6.72 12.76
N TRP A 295 1.11 7.02 13.89
CA TRP A 295 0.68 8.10 14.78
C TRP A 295 0.78 9.46 14.07
N ALA A 296 1.90 9.74 13.39
CA ALA A 296 2.06 10.97 12.61
C ALA A 296 0.97 11.10 11.52
N GLN A 297 0.66 10.01 10.80
CA GLN A 297 -0.41 10.01 9.81
C GLN A 297 -1.78 10.33 10.40
N VAL A 298 -2.13 9.76 11.55
CA VAL A 298 -3.40 10.03 12.23
C VAL A 298 -3.49 11.48 12.68
N GLU A 299 -2.42 12.03 13.27
CA GLU A 299 -2.36 13.44 13.67
C GLU A 299 -2.52 14.39 12.46
N MET A 300 -1.86 14.08 11.36
CA MET A 300 -1.96 14.86 10.13
C MET A 300 -3.37 14.83 9.54
N LEU A 301 -4.02 13.65 9.51
CA LEU A 301 -5.41 13.51 9.07
C LEU A 301 -6.36 14.37 9.89
N HIS A 302 -6.21 14.37 11.22
CA HIS A 302 -7.04 15.19 12.11
C HIS A 302 -6.73 16.69 12.01
N ALA A 303 -5.52 17.05 11.59
CA ALA A 303 -5.13 18.44 11.31
C ALA A 303 -5.65 18.94 9.95
N GLY A 304 -6.28 18.09 9.13
CA GLY A 304 -6.78 18.45 7.79
C GLY A 304 -5.69 18.55 6.72
N GLY A 305 -4.54 17.92 6.95
CA GLY A 305 -3.31 18.13 6.18
C GLY A 305 -3.08 17.23 4.97
N PHE A 306 -4.05 16.46 4.49
CA PHE A 306 -3.92 15.71 3.23
C PHE A 306 -4.67 16.40 2.10
N ASP A 307 -3.93 16.89 1.10
CA ASP A 307 -4.50 17.34 -0.18
C ASP A 307 -4.95 16.10 -0.98
N GLY A 308 -6.26 15.86 -1.04
CA GLY A 308 -6.84 14.83 -1.88
C GLY A 308 -7.62 13.73 -1.17
N ALA A 309 -7.37 13.46 0.11
CA ALA A 309 -8.28 12.63 0.90
C ALA A 309 -9.65 13.30 0.97
N SER A 310 -10.72 12.58 0.67
CA SER A 310 -12.04 13.10 0.98
C SER A 310 -12.03 13.41 2.48
N SER A 311 -12.40 14.63 2.85
CA SER A 311 -12.50 15.06 4.26
C SER A 311 -13.37 14.10 5.10
N ALA A 312 -14.26 13.35 4.44
CA ALA A 312 -15.09 12.30 5.03
C ALA A 312 -14.30 11.03 5.41
N GLU A 313 -13.31 10.61 4.61
CA GLU A 313 -12.47 9.44 4.93
C GLU A 313 -11.46 9.77 6.04
N ALA A 314 -10.88 10.97 6.00
CA ALA A 314 -10.00 11.47 7.06
C ALA A 314 -10.71 11.54 8.42
N ALA A 315 -11.96 12.03 8.42
CA ALA A 315 -12.80 12.09 9.62
C ALA A 315 -13.25 10.69 10.12
N SER A 316 -13.05 9.64 9.34
CA SER A 316 -13.47 8.27 9.70
C SER A 316 -12.47 7.53 10.59
N ILE A 317 -11.21 8.00 10.69
CA ILE A 317 -10.22 7.37 11.57
C ILE A 317 -10.41 7.87 13.00
N PRO A 318 -10.79 7.00 13.95
CA PRO A 318 -11.00 7.39 15.34
C PRO A 318 -9.72 7.94 16.00
N VAL A 319 -9.86 8.92 16.88
CA VAL A 319 -8.75 9.49 17.68
C VAL A 319 -8.03 8.41 18.48
N GLU A 320 -8.77 7.41 18.94
CA GLU A 320 -8.27 6.26 19.69
C GLU A 320 -7.20 5.45 18.93
N VAL A 321 -7.13 5.57 17.60
CA VAL A 321 -6.04 4.97 16.83
C VAL A 321 -4.73 5.66 17.14
N GLY A 322 -4.72 6.99 17.15
CA GLY A 322 -3.54 7.78 17.53
C GLY A 322 -3.09 7.49 18.96
N GLU A 323 -4.02 7.51 19.90
CA GLU A 323 -3.76 7.20 21.33
C GLU A 323 -3.17 5.79 21.52
N PHE A 324 -3.70 4.81 20.79
CA PHE A 324 -3.16 3.44 20.81
C PHE A 324 -1.73 3.38 20.25
N LEU A 325 -1.45 4.05 19.15
CA LEU A 325 -0.12 4.06 18.53
C LEU A 325 0.90 4.79 19.40
N GLU A 326 0.52 5.92 20.01
CA GLU A 326 1.32 6.64 21.00
C GLU A 326 1.68 5.74 22.18
N ALA A 327 0.69 5.12 22.80
CA ALA A 327 0.89 4.21 23.93
C ALA A 327 1.77 3.00 23.58
N LEU A 328 1.60 2.44 22.36
CA LEU A 328 2.44 1.35 21.87
C LEU A 328 3.89 1.80 21.75
N VAL A 329 4.13 2.95 21.12
CA VAL A 329 5.48 3.51 20.91
C VAL A 329 6.16 3.77 22.22
N GLU A 330 5.49 4.45 23.15
CA GLU A 330 6.03 4.73 24.48
C GLU A 330 6.40 3.45 25.23
N HIS A 331 5.50 2.46 25.22
CA HIS A 331 5.77 1.16 25.85
C HIS A 331 6.96 0.41 25.23
N ARG A 332 7.16 0.52 23.91
CA ARG A 332 8.26 -0.13 23.20
C ARG A 332 9.59 0.57 23.36
N LEU A 333 9.57 1.89 23.58
CA LEU A 333 10.75 2.73 23.80
C LEU A 333 11.16 2.79 25.29
N ALA A 334 10.32 2.37 26.22
CA ALA A 334 10.64 2.24 27.64
C ALA A 334 11.50 1.01 27.93
#